data_be35bf274aa40b088075e04e63abaa92
#
_entry.id   be35bf274aa40b088075e04e63abaa92
#
_cell.length_a   1.000
_cell.length_b   1.000
_cell.length_c   1.000
_cell.angle_alpha   90.00
_cell.angle_beta   90.00
_cell.angle_gamma   90.00
#
_symmetry.space_group_name_H-M   'P 1'
#
loop_
_entity.id
_entity.type
_entity.pdbx_description
1 polymer ?
#
loop_
_entity_poly.entity_id
_entity_poly.type
_entity_poly.pdbx_seq_one_letter_code
_entity_poly.pdbx_strand_id
1 'polypeptide(L)'
;MKLLLLIYSGPMPQRIAALLEAHDAPGYTEFTNARGAGTTGRMEGTRAWPGTATVFLSIVPEGRVRELRDAVLAYRAGAVEGEHLHVAVMPTEDYF
;
A
#
# COMPACT_ATOMS: atom_id res chain seq x y z
N MET A 1 -9.84 6.31 -14.74
CA MET A 1 -8.85 6.43 -13.64
C MET A 1 -9.32 5.68 -12.42
N LYS A 2 -8.41 5.10 -11.70
CA LYS A 2 -8.68 4.40 -10.44
C LYS A 2 -7.76 4.95 -9.36
N LEU A 3 -8.28 5.01 -8.14
CA LEU A 3 -7.50 5.33 -6.96
C LEU A 3 -7.08 4.02 -6.29
N LEU A 4 -5.79 3.85 -6.11
CA LEU A 4 -5.25 2.76 -5.32
C LEU A 4 -4.93 3.28 -3.92
N LEU A 5 -5.45 2.57 -2.92
CA LEU A 5 -5.12 2.78 -1.53
C LEU A 5 -4.35 1.56 -1.07
N LEU A 6 -3.07 1.74 -0.76
CA LEU A 6 -2.21 0.66 -0.29
C LEU A 6 -1.88 0.89 1.18
N ILE A 7 -2.08 -0.13 1.99
CA ILE A 7 -1.77 -0.08 3.41
C ILE A 7 -0.73 -1.15 3.70
N TYR A 8 0.45 -0.70 4.08
CA TYR A 8 1.58 -1.57 4.35
C TYR A 8 1.98 -1.47 5.82
N SER A 9 2.19 -2.60 6.45
CA SER A 9 2.87 -2.67 7.75
C SER A 9 4.03 -3.63 7.64
N GLY A 10 5.18 -3.21 8.11
CA GLY A 10 6.38 -3.99 8.02
C GLY A 10 7.64 -3.12 8.05
N PRO A 11 8.82 -3.75 7.95
CA PRO A 11 10.08 -3.04 8.15
C PRO A 11 10.58 -2.25 6.94
N MET A 12 10.01 -2.46 5.74
CA MET A 12 10.58 -1.91 4.52
C MET A 12 9.53 -1.28 3.60
N PRO A 13 8.89 -0.15 4.02
CA PRO A 13 7.89 0.52 3.18
C PRO A 13 8.45 1.02 1.85
N GLN A 14 9.75 1.29 1.78
CA GLN A 14 10.40 1.69 0.53
C GLN A 14 10.27 0.65 -0.59
N ARG A 15 10.03 -0.60 -0.24
CA ARG A 15 9.81 -1.66 -1.24
C ARG A 15 8.47 -1.50 -1.95
N ILE A 16 7.49 -0.93 -1.27
CA ILE A 16 6.18 -0.66 -1.86
C ILE A 16 6.29 0.54 -2.82
N ALA A 17 7.02 1.57 -2.43
CA ALA A 17 7.30 2.69 -3.31
C ALA A 17 8.01 2.21 -4.58
N ALA A 18 9.01 1.34 -4.44
CA ALA A 18 9.72 0.76 -5.58
C ALA A 18 8.80 -0.06 -6.49
N LEU A 19 7.85 -0.80 -5.91
CA LEU A 19 6.87 -1.56 -6.69
C LEU A 19 6.01 -0.62 -7.53
N LEU A 20 5.52 0.47 -6.94
CA LEU A 20 4.72 1.45 -7.67
C LEU A 20 5.52 2.08 -8.82
N GLU A 21 6.76 2.44 -8.56
CA GLU A 21 7.64 3.04 -9.57
C GLU A 21 7.96 2.05 -10.71
N ALA A 22 8.20 0.79 -10.39
CA ALA A 22 8.53 -0.25 -11.36
C ALA A 22 7.37 -0.56 -12.32
N HIS A 23 6.14 -0.28 -11.90
CA HIS A 23 4.94 -0.57 -12.70
C HIS A 23 4.28 0.70 -13.24
N ASP A 24 5.08 1.73 -13.47
CA ASP A 24 4.66 2.97 -14.10
C ASP A 24 3.45 3.64 -13.44
N ALA A 25 3.30 3.52 -12.15
CA ALA A 25 2.35 4.36 -11.44
C ALA A 25 2.80 5.81 -11.62
N PRO A 26 1.95 6.69 -12.16
CA PRO A 26 2.40 8.04 -12.54
C PRO A 26 2.84 8.89 -11.36
N GLY A 27 2.46 8.50 -10.18
CA GLY A 27 2.90 9.15 -8.96
C GLY A 27 2.19 8.53 -7.77
N TYR A 28 2.68 8.86 -6.59
CA TYR A 28 2.05 8.41 -5.35
C TYR A 28 2.31 9.41 -4.25
N THR A 29 1.45 9.38 -3.24
CA THR A 29 1.64 10.12 -1.99
C THR A 29 1.75 9.11 -0.86
N GLU A 30 2.76 9.29 -0.02
CA GLU A 30 3.04 8.37 1.07
C GLU A 30 2.74 9.08 2.40
N PHE A 31 1.95 8.40 3.24
CA PHE A 31 1.70 8.82 4.62
C PHE A 31 2.38 7.83 5.55
N THR A 32 3.33 8.30 6.34
CA THR A 32 4.07 7.46 7.28
C THR A 32 3.44 7.50 8.66
N ASN A 33 3.78 6.51 9.48
CA ASN A 33 3.37 6.44 10.89
C ASN A 33 1.84 6.48 11.09
N ALA A 34 1.10 5.88 10.18
CA ALA A 34 -0.34 5.74 10.33
C ALA A 34 -0.65 4.70 11.42
N ARG A 35 -1.63 5.01 12.25
CA ARG A 35 -2.07 4.12 13.31
C ARG A 35 -3.38 3.45 12.92
N GLY A 36 -3.57 2.23 13.37
CA GLY A 36 -4.78 1.52 13.05
C GLY A 36 -4.98 0.29 13.92
N ALA A 37 -6.08 -0.39 13.67
CA ALA A 37 -6.41 -1.65 14.29
C ALA A 37 -7.13 -2.53 13.27
N GLY A 38 -6.86 -3.82 13.29
CA GLY A 38 -7.45 -4.75 12.36
C GLY A 38 -7.37 -6.18 12.89
N THR A 39 -7.52 -7.13 12.01
CA THR A 39 -7.47 -8.55 12.37
C THR A 39 -6.11 -8.99 12.92
N THR A 40 -5.05 -8.28 12.57
CA THR A 40 -3.69 -8.55 13.03
C THR A 40 -3.32 -7.78 14.30
N GLY A 41 -4.26 -6.99 14.87
CA GLY A 41 -4.05 -6.20 16.06
C GLY A 41 -3.96 -4.71 15.79
N ARG A 42 -3.47 -3.97 16.79
CA ARG A 42 -3.36 -2.52 16.71
C ARG A 42 -1.94 -2.10 16.34
N MET A 43 -1.85 -1.01 15.59
CA MET A 43 -0.59 -0.37 15.23
C MET A 43 -0.68 1.09 15.62
N GLU A 44 -0.25 1.41 16.82
CA GLU A 44 -0.39 2.76 17.38
C GLU A 44 0.97 3.46 17.58
N GLY A 45 2.06 2.76 17.31
CA GLY A 45 3.40 3.30 17.49
C GLY A 45 3.77 3.54 18.94
N THR A 46 3.07 2.87 19.87
CA THR A 46 3.32 2.98 21.29
C THR A 46 4.09 1.77 21.79
N ARG A 47 4.56 1.82 23.04
CA ARG A 47 5.28 0.70 23.64
C ARG A 47 4.42 -0.56 23.75
N ALA A 48 3.13 -0.41 24.06
CA ALA A 48 2.18 -1.51 24.16
C ALA A 48 1.75 -2.03 22.78
N TRP A 49 1.69 -1.15 21.81
CA TRP A 49 1.22 -1.44 20.45
C TRP A 49 2.26 -0.93 19.45
N PRO A 50 3.45 -1.60 19.37
CA PRO A 50 4.51 -1.12 18.50
C PRO A 50 4.13 -1.31 17.03
N GLY A 51 4.78 -0.49 16.21
CA GLY A 51 4.56 -0.52 14.78
C GLY A 51 3.52 0.48 14.32
N THR A 52 3.63 0.82 13.09
CA THR A 52 2.75 1.74 12.38
C THR A 52 2.55 1.22 10.97
N ALA A 53 1.55 1.74 10.28
CA ALA A 53 1.35 1.46 8.87
C ALA A 53 1.88 2.62 8.03
N THR A 54 2.23 2.32 6.80
CA THR A 54 2.50 3.30 5.77
C THR A 54 1.38 3.20 4.74
N VAL A 55 0.79 4.33 4.41
CA VAL A 55 -0.31 4.41 3.46
C VAL A 55 0.16 5.09 2.19
N PHE A 56 -0.11 4.48 1.05
CA PHE A 56 0.18 5.06 -0.26
C PHE A 56 -1.12 5.32 -0.99
N LEU A 57 -1.23 6.48 -1.59
CA LEU A 57 -2.31 6.81 -2.51
C LEU A 57 -1.73 7.01 -3.89
N SER A 58 -2.33 6.39 -4.90
CA SER A 58 -1.89 6.56 -6.28
C SER A 58 -3.10 6.56 -7.21
N ILE A 59 -3.16 7.52 -8.11
CA ILE A 59 -4.17 7.57 -9.16
C ILE A 59 -3.53 6.97 -10.42
N VAL A 60 -4.15 5.94 -10.95
CA VAL A 60 -3.58 5.20 -12.09
C VAL A 60 -4.61 5.06 -13.20
N PRO A 61 -4.16 4.96 -14.46
CA PRO A 61 -5.04 4.59 -15.56
C PRO A 61 -5.66 3.22 -15.31
N GLU A 62 -6.91 3.05 -15.70
CA GLU A 62 -7.62 1.78 -15.52
C GLU A 62 -6.87 0.59 -16.12
N GLY A 63 -6.21 0.79 -17.25
CA GLY A 63 -5.45 -0.27 -17.92
C GLY A 63 -4.22 -0.76 -17.15
N ARG A 64 -3.77 -0.02 -16.13
CA ARG A 64 -2.63 -0.42 -15.29
C ARG A 64 -3.01 -1.21 -14.06
N VAL A 65 -4.28 -1.23 -13.71
CA VAL A 65 -4.75 -1.85 -12.46
C VAL A 65 -4.41 -3.33 -12.39
N ARG A 66 -4.63 -4.04 -13.49
CA ARG A 66 -4.36 -5.48 -13.53
C ARG A 66 -2.89 -5.81 -13.31
N GLU A 67 -2.00 -5.07 -13.95
CA GLU A 67 -0.56 -5.23 -13.79
C GLU A 67 -0.13 -4.96 -12.34
N LEU A 68 -0.64 -3.89 -11.76
CA LEU A 68 -0.35 -3.54 -10.37
C LEU A 68 -0.90 -4.58 -9.40
N ARG A 69 -2.10 -5.09 -9.68
CA ARG A 69 -2.68 -6.16 -8.88
C ARG A 69 -1.81 -7.40 -8.89
N ASP A 70 -1.35 -7.81 -10.06
CA ASP A 70 -0.47 -8.98 -10.19
C ASP A 70 0.85 -8.77 -9.44
N ALA A 71 1.41 -7.57 -9.51
CA ALA A 71 2.62 -7.22 -8.78
C ALA A 71 2.43 -7.27 -7.26
N VAL A 72 1.29 -6.78 -6.78
CA VAL A 72 0.95 -6.83 -5.35
C VAL A 72 0.79 -8.27 -4.88
N LEU A 73 0.09 -9.10 -5.65
CA LEU A 73 -0.10 -10.50 -5.30
C LEU A 73 1.24 -11.26 -5.28
N ALA A 74 2.12 -10.97 -6.23
CA ALA A 74 3.46 -11.54 -6.25
C ALA A 74 4.29 -11.10 -5.03
N TYR A 75 4.18 -9.83 -4.66
CA TYR A 75 4.86 -9.31 -3.47
C TYR A 75 4.38 -10.04 -2.22
N ARG A 76 3.07 -10.20 -2.07
CA ARG A 76 2.47 -10.87 -0.91
C ARG A 76 2.91 -12.32 -0.81
N ALA A 77 3.05 -13.00 -1.94
CA ALA A 77 3.52 -14.38 -1.96
C ALA A 77 4.96 -14.54 -1.47
N GLY A 78 5.79 -13.51 -1.66
CA GLY A 78 7.18 -13.50 -1.20
C GLY A 78 7.42 -12.67 0.05
N ALA A 79 6.35 -12.21 0.72
CA ALA A 79 6.48 -11.37 1.90
C ALA A 79 7.12 -12.14 3.06
N VAL A 80 7.96 -11.43 3.82
CA VAL A 80 8.58 -11.99 5.02
C VAL A 80 7.59 -11.92 6.19
N GLU A 81 7.90 -12.67 7.25
CA GLU A 81 7.08 -12.64 8.46
C GLU A 81 7.00 -11.22 9.01
N GLY A 82 5.80 -10.81 9.39
CA GLY A 82 5.53 -9.48 9.92
C GLY A 82 5.18 -8.44 8.87
N GLU A 83 5.24 -8.80 7.60
CA GLU A 83 4.78 -7.90 6.53
C GLU A 83 3.31 -8.14 6.20
N HIS A 84 2.57 -7.04 6.07
CA HIS A 84 1.18 -7.06 5.65
C HIS A 84 0.96 -5.96 4.62
N LEU A 85 0.37 -6.32 3.49
CA LEU A 85 0.04 -5.37 2.44
C LEU A 85 -1.40 -5.61 1.98
N HIS A 86 -2.21 -4.58 2.09
CA HIS A 86 -3.59 -4.58 1.61
C HIS A 86 -3.77 -3.47 0.60
N VAL A 87 -4.55 -3.73 -0.43
CA VAL A 87 -4.81 -2.76 -1.49
C VAL A 87 -6.30 -2.72 -1.78
N ALA A 88 -6.86 -1.53 -1.79
CA ALA A 88 -8.20 -1.27 -2.27
C ALA A 88 -8.12 -0.48 -3.58
N VAL A 89 -8.99 -0.81 -4.50
CA VAL A 89 -9.10 -0.11 -5.78
C VAL A 89 -10.47 0.53 -5.85
N MET A 90 -10.50 1.84 -6.10
CA MET A 90 -11.74 2.61 -6.12
C MET A 90 -11.86 3.37 -7.43
N PRO A 91 -13.08 3.48 -7.98
CA PRO A 91 -13.29 4.33 -9.15
C PRO A 91 -13.08 5.79 -8.80
N THR A 92 -12.50 6.54 -9.72
CA THR A 92 -12.28 7.98 -9.58
C THR A 92 -13.08 8.67 -10.68
N GLU A 93 -14.11 9.43 -10.28
CA GLU A 93 -14.97 10.12 -11.22
C GLU A 93 -14.22 11.23 -11.95
N ASP A 94 -13.41 11.97 -11.23
CA ASP A 94 -12.70 13.11 -11.77
C ASP A 94 -11.37 13.27 -11.03
N TYR A 95 -10.35 13.69 -11.77
CA TYR A 95 -9.03 13.95 -11.20
C TYR A 95 -8.37 15.07 -11.98
N PHE A 96 -8.23 16.22 -11.37
CA PHE A 96 -7.73 17.40 -12.05
C PHE A 96 -6.80 18.24 -11.17
#